data_3e9e4cc129d43134c45048123275be92
#
_entry.id   3e9e4cc129d43134c45048123275be92
#
_cell.length_a   1.000
_cell.length_b   1.000
_cell.length_c   1.000
_cell.angle_alpha   90.00
_cell.angle_beta   90.00
_cell.angle_gamma   90.00
#
_symmetry.space_group_name_H-M   'P 1'
#
loop_
_entity.id
_entity.type
_entity.pdbx_description
1 polymer ?
#
loop_
_entity_poly.entity_id
_entity_poly.type
_entity_poly.pdbx_seq_one_letter_code
_entity_poly.pdbx_strand_id
1 'polypeptide(L)'
;MSRRASLLNKRHLPHRSFALLSATAIAALGSPGIASADDGRPQANPEERAAAMVRPAVMLFEAEAQGWVRLPSGQMLPHFGERNRGTAFDTAWGCTAFVVNPDGWVATAGHCVDPEGTKDFILKHALSDYIDSHPDSPDAADPARTLQWLRENARVEGKTPERGPEISITLLYGTGTKVAAKMPANVADFKPIDKGDVALLKVEKHNLPSSELATDADVNIGTSVLSVGFPGSTEKVTDPSLDPTNKSGKVSKKSTMGTIPEYEIDAAVSHGMSGGPTIELNGKVIGINSFGPPDEPQSFNLIAPADGLATVLAGKGVKATLGPADVSYRKGLDEYYAGHYTNAIKEFDQTLSMSSDYPGLADLKTNAVNLRAKYGDVSKSVGSKLVWYIVGGVVLLLAAGGGATFMVLRSRRRHLTPAGAPGYQLPPSGPPPVGGATTGPFGPPAEPPVAPAPIEVPPEESGAAQPAGVAVAQPSTATEPHFCAGCGAEHHPAERFCPNCGKQISAG
;
A
#
# COMPACT_ATOMS: atom_id res chain seq x y z
N MET A 1 41.48 -73.92 10.09
CA MET A 1 42.57 -74.47 9.28
C MET A 1 43.31 -73.33 8.65
N SER A 2 44.36 -73.03 9.18
CA SER A 2 45.82 -73.21 8.79
C SER A 2 46.30 -71.91 8.09
N ARG A 3 47.04 -71.10 8.82
CA ARG A 3 48.54 -71.01 8.84
C ARG A 3 49.09 -70.31 7.57
N ARG A 4 49.95 -69.36 7.59
CA ARG A 4 51.17 -68.98 8.29
C ARG A 4 51.71 -67.76 7.51
N ALA A 5 52.10 -66.67 8.13
CA ALA A 5 53.47 -66.33 8.52
C ALA A 5 54.39 -65.97 7.36
N SER A 6 54.99 -64.85 7.26
CA SER A 6 56.31 -64.54 7.75
C SER A 6 57.05 -63.54 6.87
N LEU A 7 57.61 -62.58 7.46
CA LEU A 7 58.95 -62.01 7.63
C LEU A 7 59.40 -60.86 6.74
N LEU A 8 59.71 -59.80 7.46
CA LEU A 8 60.90 -58.93 7.41
C LEU A 8 61.47 -58.50 6.05
N ASN A 9 61.57 -57.24 5.80
CA ASN A 9 62.92 -56.64 5.80
C ASN A 9 62.84 -55.11 5.96
N LYS A 10 63.74 -54.60 6.81
CA LYS A 10 64.09 -53.20 7.07
C LYS A 10 64.77 -52.59 5.82
N ARG A 11 64.54 -51.31 5.56
CA ARG A 11 65.63 -50.32 5.47
C ARG A 11 65.17 -49.00 4.82
N HIS A 12 65.56 -47.92 5.53
CA HIS A 12 65.89 -46.57 5.04
C HIS A 12 64.82 -45.55 4.74
N LEU A 13 64.60 -44.68 5.70
CA LEU A 13 64.26 -43.23 5.49
C LEU A 13 65.30 -42.59 4.56
N PRO A 14 64.87 -41.56 3.78
CA PRO A 14 65.17 -40.22 4.22
C PRO A 14 64.05 -39.19 4.01
N HIS A 15 63.95 -38.34 5.04
CA HIS A 15 63.62 -36.95 5.00
C HIS A 15 63.27 -36.29 3.67
N ARG A 16 61.99 -36.00 3.45
CA ARG A 16 61.47 -34.87 2.65
C ARG A 16 59.96 -34.90 2.66
N SER A 17 59.31 -34.37 3.72
CA SER A 17 57.86 -34.00 3.67
C SER A 17 57.51 -33.22 4.93
N PHE A 18 58.01 -31.99 5.03
CA PHE A 18 57.57 -31.01 6.00
C PHE A 18 57.43 -29.64 5.31
N ALA A 19 56.52 -29.55 4.35
CA ALA A 19 56.20 -28.29 3.72
C ALA A 19 54.83 -28.26 2.98
N LEU A 20 53.85 -29.07 3.38
CA LEU A 20 52.53 -29.04 2.69
C LEU A 20 51.32 -29.30 3.64
N LEU A 21 51.41 -28.86 4.88
CA LEU A 21 50.30 -28.97 5.84
C LEU A 21 49.85 -27.65 6.44
N SER A 22 50.12 -26.52 5.76
CA SER A 22 49.72 -25.18 6.25
C SER A 22 48.76 -24.45 5.31
N ALA A 23 48.30 -25.09 4.22
CA ALA A 23 47.45 -24.40 3.24
C ALA A 23 45.98 -24.92 3.21
N THR A 24 45.62 -25.94 3.99
CA THR A 24 44.28 -26.56 3.92
C THR A 24 43.39 -26.27 5.15
N ALA A 25 43.86 -25.52 6.10
CA ALA A 25 43.08 -25.17 7.31
C ALA A 25 42.31 -23.84 7.22
N ILE A 26 42.39 -23.10 6.10
CA ILE A 26 41.70 -21.79 5.94
C ILE A 26 40.43 -21.90 5.09
N ALA A 27 40.16 -23.06 4.44
CA ALA A 27 38.97 -23.24 3.62
C ALA A 27 37.76 -23.85 4.35
N ALA A 28 37.83 -24.08 5.66
CA ALA A 28 36.73 -24.63 6.47
C ALA A 28 36.09 -23.62 7.44
N LEU A 29 36.45 -22.33 7.35
CA LEU A 29 35.61 -21.26 7.85
C LEU A 29 34.63 -20.88 6.72
N GLY A 30 33.88 -21.88 6.27
CA GLY A 30 32.64 -21.68 5.57
C GLY A 30 31.84 -20.68 6.35
N SER A 31 31.39 -19.61 5.71
CA SER A 31 30.43 -18.67 6.24
C SER A 31 29.48 -19.42 7.15
N PRO A 32 29.33 -19.06 8.41
CA PRO A 32 28.13 -19.48 9.12
C PRO A 32 27.01 -18.85 8.32
N GLY A 33 26.35 -19.64 7.45
CA GLY A 33 24.99 -19.37 7.14
C GLY A 33 24.34 -19.31 8.50
N ILE A 34 24.08 -18.12 9.00
CA ILE A 34 23.15 -17.90 10.09
C ILE A 34 21.84 -18.33 9.48
N ALA A 35 21.53 -19.63 9.55
CA ALA A 35 20.17 -20.08 9.57
C ALA A 35 19.60 -19.29 10.76
N SER A 36 18.84 -18.23 10.50
CA SER A 36 17.95 -17.65 11.48
C SER A 36 17.10 -18.83 11.90
N ALA A 37 17.41 -19.43 13.04
CA ALA A 37 16.49 -20.36 13.68
C ALA A 37 15.22 -19.52 13.83
N ASP A 38 14.11 -20.00 13.25
CA ASP A 38 12.80 -19.44 13.49
C ASP A 38 12.57 -19.56 15.00
N ASP A 39 12.75 -18.43 15.72
CA ASP A 39 12.60 -18.39 17.17
C ASP A 39 11.11 -18.31 17.58
N GLY A 40 10.20 -18.53 16.62
CA GLY A 40 8.76 -18.47 16.78
C GLY A 40 8.21 -17.06 16.94
N ARG A 41 9.00 -16.01 16.60
CA ARG A 41 8.51 -14.63 16.53
C ARG A 41 7.55 -14.49 15.35
N PRO A 42 6.51 -13.65 15.49
CA PRO A 42 5.69 -13.29 14.35
C PRO A 42 6.54 -12.70 13.22
N GLN A 43 6.40 -13.24 12.01
CA GLN A 43 7.04 -12.68 10.83
C GLN A 43 6.39 -11.32 10.51
N ALA A 44 7.21 -10.33 10.18
CA ALA A 44 6.71 -9.02 9.76
C ALA A 44 6.00 -9.16 8.41
N ASN A 45 4.69 -8.89 8.38
CA ASN A 45 3.91 -8.81 7.15
C ASN A 45 3.99 -7.36 6.62
N PRO A 46 4.51 -7.13 5.38
CA PRO A 46 4.60 -5.79 4.80
C PRO A 46 3.25 -5.08 4.70
N GLU A 47 2.16 -5.80 4.40
CA GLU A 47 0.81 -5.23 4.33
C GLU A 47 0.30 -4.82 5.72
N GLU A 48 0.53 -5.64 6.75
CA GLU A 48 0.18 -5.30 8.12
C GLU A 48 0.93 -4.05 8.61
N ARG A 49 2.23 -3.95 8.29
CA ARG A 49 3.04 -2.77 8.60
C ARG A 49 2.53 -1.53 7.88
N ALA A 50 2.21 -1.61 6.58
CA ALA A 50 1.66 -0.51 5.79
C ALA A 50 0.29 -0.06 6.33
N ALA A 51 -0.60 -1.01 6.64
CA ALA A 51 -1.89 -0.73 7.26
C ALA A 51 -1.72 -0.02 8.62
N ALA A 52 -0.80 -0.48 9.47
CA ALA A 52 -0.51 0.14 10.75
C ALA A 52 -0.03 1.59 10.60
N MET A 53 0.74 1.92 9.56
CA MET A 53 1.22 3.30 9.33
C MET A 53 0.10 4.29 9.04
N VAL A 54 -0.95 3.90 8.32
CA VAL A 54 -1.98 4.82 7.85
C VAL A 54 -3.24 4.80 8.72
N ARG A 55 -3.54 3.64 9.35
CA ARG A 55 -4.77 3.43 10.15
C ARG A 55 -5.07 4.57 11.14
N PRO A 56 -4.10 5.11 11.91
CA PRO A 56 -4.38 6.17 12.87
C PRO A 56 -4.90 7.48 12.25
N ALA A 57 -4.62 7.71 10.96
CA ALA A 57 -5.07 8.91 10.25
C ALA A 57 -6.43 8.73 9.56
N VAL A 58 -6.98 7.50 9.48
CA VAL A 58 -8.23 7.19 8.77
C VAL A 58 -9.43 7.41 9.68
N MET A 59 -10.48 8.03 9.15
CA MET A 59 -11.70 8.41 9.86
C MET A 59 -12.93 7.92 9.11
N LEU A 60 -13.94 7.48 9.87
CA LEU A 60 -15.27 7.28 9.30
C LEU A 60 -15.90 8.65 9.04
N PHE A 61 -16.39 8.84 7.82
CA PHE A 61 -17.09 10.04 7.38
C PHE A 61 -18.60 9.75 7.36
N GLU A 62 -19.34 10.53 8.10
CA GLU A 62 -20.82 10.53 8.10
C GLU A 62 -21.31 11.88 7.60
N ALA A 63 -22.25 11.87 6.67
CA ALA A 63 -22.91 13.07 6.19
C ALA A 63 -24.41 12.93 6.22
N GLU A 64 -25.08 14.03 6.52
CA GLU A 64 -26.53 14.17 6.53
C GLU A 64 -26.94 15.42 5.78
N ALA A 65 -28.04 15.36 5.06
CA ALA A 65 -28.63 16.52 4.42
C ALA A 65 -30.16 16.43 4.48
N GLN A 66 -30.78 17.62 4.45
CA GLN A 66 -32.24 17.78 4.35
C GLN A 66 -32.58 18.68 3.18
N GLY A 67 -33.58 18.29 2.40
CA GLY A 67 -34.03 19.09 1.25
C GLY A 67 -35.52 19.01 1.00
N TRP A 68 -36.03 20.03 0.38
CA TRP A 68 -37.41 20.16 -0.07
C TRP A 68 -37.41 20.10 -1.59
N VAL A 69 -38.36 19.38 -2.16
CA VAL A 69 -38.49 19.25 -3.60
C VAL A 69 -39.62 20.16 -4.10
N ARG A 70 -39.27 21.16 -4.89
CA ARG A 70 -40.23 22.07 -5.53
C ARG A 70 -40.46 21.63 -6.98
N LEU A 71 -41.70 21.38 -7.31
CA LEU A 71 -42.14 21.04 -8.68
C LEU A 71 -42.19 22.29 -9.57
N PRO A 72 -42.22 22.13 -10.91
CA PRO A 72 -42.35 23.26 -11.85
C PRO A 72 -43.63 24.09 -11.65
N SER A 73 -44.67 23.50 -11.12
CA SER A 73 -45.90 24.21 -10.72
C SER A 73 -45.70 25.23 -9.60
N GLY A 74 -44.52 25.22 -8.95
CA GLY A 74 -44.26 26.00 -7.73
C GLY A 74 -44.70 25.27 -6.46
N GLN A 75 -45.40 24.17 -6.55
CA GLN A 75 -45.85 23.37 -5.42
C GLN A 75 -44.66 22.61 -4.79
N MET A 76 -44.62 22.52 -3.45
CA MET A 76 -43.72 21.62 -2.74
C MET A 76 -44.26 20.21 -2.74
N LEU A 77 -43.43 19.25 -3.07
CA LEU A 77 -43.78 17.85 -2.96
C LEU A 77 -43.99 17.47 -1.49
N PRO A 78 -45.18 16.95 -1.12
CA PRO A 78 -45.40 16.47 0.23
C PRO A 78 -44.51 15.28 0.55
N HIS A 79 -43.94 15.25 1.73
CA HIS A 79 -43.12 14.12 2.24
C HIS A 79 -43.78 13.60 3.53
N PHE A 80 -44.09 12.32 3.52
CA PHE A 80 -44.71 11.61 4.64
C PHE A 80 -43.78 10.58 5.29
N GLY A 81 -42.47 10.68 5.08
CA GLY A 81 -41.49 9.74 5.58
C GLY A 81 -41.65 9.35 7.05
N GLU A 82 -40.87 8.41 7.51
CA GLU A 82 -40.98 7.77 8.84
C GLU A 82 -41.09 8.74 10.03
N ARG A 83 -40.60 9.97 9.91
CA ARG A 83 -40.69 10.99 10.94
C ARG A 83 -41.93 11.86 10.85
N ASN A 84 -42.73 11.68 9.82
CA ASN A 84 -43.99 12.39 9.57
C ASN A 84 -43.97 13.90 9.94
N ARG A 85 -42.84 14.54 9.77
CA ARG A 85 -42.64 15.97 10.07
C ARG A 85 -42.91 16.84 8.85
N GLY A 86 -43.44 16.19 7.83
CA GLY A 86 -44.16 16.76 6.72
C GLY A 86 -43.48 17.89 6.02
N THR A 87 -42.26 17.74 5.42
CA THR A 87 -41.87 18.72 4.41
C THR A 87 -40.45 18.54 3.86
N ALA A 88 -39.48 18.00 4.59
CA ALA A 88 -38.12 17.79 4.10
C ALA A 88 -37.83 16.29 3.86
N PHE A 89 -37.07 16.00 2.83
CA PHE A 89 -36.49 14.67 2.63
C PHE A 89 -35.15 14.64 3.34
N ASP A 90 -34.98 13.72 4.27
CA ASP A 90 -33.73 13.47 4.97
C ASP A 90 -32.93 12.43 4.17
N THR A 91 -31.65 12.67 4.04
CA THR A 91 -30.71 11.68 3.47
C THR A 91 -29.44 11.63 4.32
N ALA A 92 -28.85 10.44 4.43
CA ALA A 92 -27.58 10.22 5.11
C ALA A 92 -26.74 9.23 4.30
N TRP A 93 -25.44 9.45 4.31
CA TRP A 93 -24.49 8.53 3.64
C TRP A 93 -23.17 8.49 4.40
N GLY A 94 -22.42 7.38 4.18
CA GLY A 94 -21.10 7.15 4.73
C GLY A 94 -20.04 7.16 3.63
N CYS A 95 -18.89 7.72 3.97
CA CYS A 95 -17.66 7.68 3.21
C CYS A 95 -16.48 7.41 4.16
N THR A 96 -15.28 7.42 3.63
CA THR A 96 -14.05 7.40 4.39
C THR A 96 -13.30 8.72 4.19
N ALA A 97 -12.58 9.16 5.20
CA ALA A 97 -11.70 10.31 5.12
C ALA A 97 -10.35 10.00 5.79
N PHE A 98 -9.34 10.79 5.51
CA PHE A 98 -8.03 10.64 6.16
C PHE A 98 -7.31 11.97 6.34
N VAL A 99 -6.59 12.11 7.43
CA VAL A 99 -5.84 13.33 7.74
C VAL A 99 -4.58 13.41 6.88
N VAL A 100 -4.35 14.57 6.30
CA VAL A 100 -3.17 14.86 5.45
C VAL A 100 -2.23 15.90 6.05
N ASN A 101 -2.70 16.57 7.10
CA ASN A 101 -1.89 17.52 7.85
C ASN A 101 -2.38 17.57 9.31
N PRO A 102 -1.50 17.53 10.31
CA PRO A 102 -1.88 17.43 11.73
C PRO A 102 -2.69 18.60 12.25
N ASP A 103 -2.75 19.72 11.53
CA ASP A 103 -3.57 20.89 11.89
C ASP A 103 -5.03 20.77 11.46
N GLY A 104 -5.53 19.55 11.26
CA GLY A 104 -6.95 19.30 11.01
C GLY A 104 -7.36 19.42 9.54
N TRP A 105 -6.43 19.25 8.62
CA TRP A 105 -6.74 19.12 7.19
C TRP A 105 -6.96 17.67 6.84
N VAL A 106 -8.13 17.38 6.30
CA VAL A 106 -8.62 16.03 6.05
C VAL A 106 -9.04 15.90 4.59
N ALA A 107 -8.64 14.82 3.94
CA ALA A 107 -9.00 14.49 2.56
C ALA A 107 -10.15 13.48 2.52
N THR A 108 -11.00 13.58 1.50
CA THR A 108 -11.99 12.59 1.11
C THR A 108 -12.26 12.69 -0.39
N ALA A 109 -13.16 11.88 -0.95
CA ALA A 109 -13.57 11.99 -2.34
C ALA A 109 -14.49 13.21 -2.57
N GLY A 110 -14.41 13.80 -3.75
CA GLY A 110 -15.22 14.95 -4.11
C GLY A 110 -16.71 14.65 -4.11
N HIS A 111 -17.11 13.47 -4.62
CA HIS A 111 -18.50 13.05 -4.65
C HIS A 111 -19.12 12.85 -3.25
N CYS A 112 -18.30 12.65 -2.22
CA CYS A 112 -18.80 12.54 -0.83
C CYS A 112 -19.36 13.86 -0.29
N VAL A 113 -18.96 14.99 -0.88
CA VAL A 113 -19.36 16.34 -0.44
C VAL A 113 -20.03 17.17 -1.54
N ASP A 114 -20.26 16.57 -2.71
CA ASP A 114 -20.83 17.25 -3.86
C ASP A 114 -22.30 17.66 -3.61
N PRO A 115 -22.64 18.96 -3.65
CA PRO A 115 -24.02 19.40 -3.49
C PRO A 115 -24.97 18.86 -4.60
N GLU A 116 -24.47 18.64 -5.81
CA GLU A 116 -25.29 18.10 -6.91
C GLU A 116 -25.62 16.62 -6.67
N GLY A 117 -24.62 15.83 -6.21
CA GLY A 117 -24.86 14.45 -5.76
C GLY A 117 -25.87 14.37 -4.62
N THR A 118 -25.81 15.34 -3.67
CA THR A 118 -26.75 15.44 -2.56
C THR A 118 -28.18 15.71 -3.04
N LYS A 119 -28.37 16.58 -4.04
CA LYS A 119 -29.69 16.81 -4.65
C LYS A 119 -30.21 15.53 -5.29
N ASP A 120 -29.39 14.76 -5.97
CA ASP A 120 -29.77 13.50 -6.59
C ASP A 120 -30.22 12.46 -5.54
N PHE A 121 -29.54 12.34 -4.40
CA PHE A 121 -29.99 11.51 -3.29
C PHE A 121 -31.38 11.92 -2.78
N ILE A 122 -31.60 13.21 -2.58
CA ILE A 122 -32.91 13.74 -2.14
C ILE A 122 -34.00 13.41 -3.20
N LEU A 123 -33.73 13.59 -4.48
CA LEU A 123 -34.68 13.25 -5.54
C LEU A 123 -35.01 11.75 -5.62
N LYS A 124 -34.03 10.90 -5.37
CA LYS A 124 -34.26 9.45 -5.28
C LYS A 124 -35.18 9.09 -4.11
N HIS A 125 -35.01 9.75 -2.95
CA HIS A 125 -35.91 9.56 -1.82
C HIS A 125 -37.32 10.13 -2.11
N ALA A 126 -37.40 11.22 -2.84
CA ALA A 126 -38.67 11.87 -3.19
C ALA A 126 -39.46 11.14 -4.29
N LEU A 127 -38.84 10.20 -4.99
CA LEU A 127 -39.41 9.53 -6.14
C LEU A 127 -40.70 8.77 -5.79
N SER A 128 -40.72 8.02 -4.69
CA SER A 128 -41.93 7.29 -4.25
C SER A 128 -43.09 8.23 -3.93
N ASP A 129 -42.82 9.30 -3.18
CA ASP A 129 -43.84 10.27 -2.76
C ASP A 129 -44.39 11.04 -3.98
N TYR A 130 -43.54 11.27 -4.99
CA TYR A 130 -44.00 11.85 -6.26
C TYR A 130 -44.95 10.90 -7.00
N ILE A 131 -44.58 9.63 -7.17
CA ILE A 131 -45.40 8.61 -7.84
C ILE A 131 -46.74 8.44 -7.10
N ASP A 132 -46.69 8.32 -5.76
CA ASP A 132 -47.88 8.13 -4.94
C ASP A 132 -48.84 9.34 -4.98
N SER A 133 -48.33 10.56 -5.13
CA SER A 133 -49.12 11.79 -5.23
C SER A 133 -49.60 12.08 -6.66
N HIS A 134 -49.08 11.40 -7.67
CA HIS A 134 -49.42 11.58 -9.09
C HIS A 134 -49.74 10.23 -9.78
N PRO A 135 -50.68 9.43 -9.26
CA PRO A 135 -50.92 8.06 -9.75
C PRO A 135 -51.40 8.01 -11.19
N ASP A 136 -52.03 9.07 -11.67
CA ASP A 136 -52.57 9.17 -13.04
C ASP A 136 -51.52 9.71 -14.05
N SER A 137 -50.31 9.98 -13.60
CA SER A 137 -49.23 10.42 -14.48
C SER A 137 -48.74 9.25 -15.35
N PRO A 138 -48.60 9.44 -16.67
CA PRO A 138 -48.04 8.40 -17.56
C PRO A 138 -46.66 7.92 -17.10
N ASP A 139 -45.93 8.77 -16.39
CA ASP A 139 -44.59 8.50 -15.89
C ASP A 139 -44.60 7.70 -14.56
N ALA A 140 -45.72 7.60 -13.85
CA ALA A 140 -45.87 6.81 -12.62
C ALA A 140 -45.62 5.31 -12.85
N ALA A 141 -45.81 4.82 -14.06
CA ALA A 141 -45.54 3.42 -14.45
C ALA A 141 -44.04 3.15 -14.71
N ASP A 142 -43.19 4.18 -14.83
CA ASP A 142 -41.76 4.06 -15.09
C ASP A 142 -40.94 4.91 -14.11
N PRO A 143 -40.53 4.34 -12.95
CA PRO A 143 -39.77 5.06 -11.93
C PRO A 143 -38.46 5.66 -12.44
N ALA A 144 -37.76 5.01 -13.38
CA ALA A 144 -36.51 5.51 -13.92
C ALA A 144 -36.74 6.78 -14.75
N ARG A 145 -37.75 6.80 -15.55
CA ARG A 145 -38.14 7.97 -16.34
C ARG A 145 -38.68 9.09 -15.48
N THR A 146 -39.44 8.77 -14.44
CA THR A 146 -39.92 9.73 -13.46
C THR A 146 -38.71 10.39 -12.71
N LEU A 147 -37.73 9.62 -12.29
CA LEU A 147 -36.55 10.16 -11.66
C LEU A 147 -35.76 11.09 -12.59
N GLN A 148 -35.62 10.70 -13.85
CA GLN A 148 -35.00 11.57 -14.85
C GLN A 148 -35.78 12.88 -15.02
N TRP A 149 -37.08 12.81 -15.12
CA TRP A 149 -37.92 14.01 -15.20
C TRP A 149 -37.76 14.92 -13.96
N LEU A 150 -37.74 14.33 -12.75
CA LEU A 150 -37.49 15.08 -11.52
C LEU A 150 -36.12 15.78 -11.55
N ARG A 151 -35.07 15.10 -12.02
CA ARG A 151 -33.72 15.69 -12.16
C ARG A 151 -33.70 16.90 -13.10
N GLU A 152 -34.47 16.84 -14.18
CA GLU A 152 -34.50 17.89 -15.19
C GLU A 152 -35.43 19.07 -14.82
N ASN A 153 -36.49 18.82 -14.05
CA ASN A 153 -37.58 19.77 -13.87
C ASN A 153 -37.79 20.21 -12.40
N ALA A 154 -37.51 19.38 -11.43
CA ALA A 154 -37.73 19.72 -10.05
C ALA A 154 -36.50 20.49 -9.47
N ARG A 155 -36.75 21.36 -8.49
CA ARG A 155 -35.72 22.07 -7.75
C ARG A 155 -35.62 21.55 -6.31
N VAL A 156 -34.40 21.14 -5.91
CA VAL A 156 -34.14 20.76 -4.53
C VAL A 156 -33.65 21.97 -3.77
N GLU A 157 -34.36 22.35 -2.71
CA GLU A 157 -34.10 23.53 -1.88
C GLU A 157 -33.66 23.09 -0.46
N GLY A 158 -32.77 23.86 0.16
CA GLY A 158 -32.37 23.69 1.56
C GLY A 158 -33.33 24.41 2.51
N LYS A 159 -32.92 24.61 3.76
CA LYS A 159 -33.68 25.37 4.77
C LYS A 159 -34.00 26.80 4.33
N THR A 160 -33.11 27.41 3.56
CA THR A 160 -33.33 28.71 2.95
C THR A 160 -33.89 28.51 1.56
N PRO A 161 -35.07 29.05 1.20
CA PRO A 161 -35.58 28.97 -0.16
C PRO A 161 -34.58 29.46 -1.18
N GLU A 162 -34.56 28.81 -2.35
CA GLU A 162 -33.65 29.09 -3.47
C GLU A 162 -32.17 28.75 -3.23
N ARG A 163 -31.77 28.29 -2.03
CA ARG A 163 -30.47 27.72 -1.74
C ARG A 163 -30.55 26.19 -1.77
N GLY A 164 -29.50 25.53 -2.20
CA GLY A 164 -29.38 24.07 -2.15
C GLY A 164 -29.35 23.54 -0.71
N PRO A 165 -29.52 22.23 -0.52
CA PRO A 165 -29.43 21.59 0.79
C PRO A 165 -28.03 21.79 1.40
N GLU A 166 -27.99 22.00 2.71
CA GLU A 166 -26.75 22.07 3.47
C GLU A 166 -26.34 20.65 3.87
N ILE A 167 -25.07 20.32 3.65
CA ILE A 167 -24.47 19.05 4.05
C ILE A 167 -23.84 19.23 5.41
N SER A 168 -24.29 18.45 6.39
CA SER A 168 -23.69 18.36 7.72
C SER A 168 -22.75 17.17 7.76
N ILE A 169 -21.44 17.41 7.98
CA ILE A 169 -20.41 16.39 7.97
C ILE A 169 -19.87 16.18 9.38
N THR A 170 -19.81 14.93 9.80
CA THR A 170 -19.20 14.49 11.05
C THR A 170 -18.12 13.44 10.75
N LEU A 171 -16.92 13.67 11.25
CA LEU A 171 -15.84 12.70 11.20
C LEU A 171 -15.73 11.97 12.53
N LEU A 172 -15.74 10.64 12.50
CA LEU A 172 -15.55 9.81 13.68
C LEU A 172 -14.13 9.23 13.66
N TYR A 173 -13.50 9.34 14.81
CA TYR A 173 -12.13 9.01 15.04
C TYR A 173 -12.02 8.10 16.26
N GLY A 174 -11.35 6.94 16.13
CA GLY A 174 -11.29 5.99 17.23
C GLY A 174 -10.67 4.65 16.83
N THR A 175 -10.95 3.62 17.64
CA THR A 175 -10.47 2.25 17.43
C THR A 175 -11.50 1.25 17.92
N GLY A 176 -11.79 0.22 17.16
CA GLY A 176 -12.83 -0.74 17.49
C GLY A 176 -14.16 -0.05 17.75
N THR A 177 -14.79 -0.32 18.89
CA THR A 177 -16.04 0.32 19.31
C THR A 177 -15.85 1.62 20.12
N LYS A 178 -14.58 2.03 20.32
CA LYS A 178 -14.26 3.21 21.15
C LYS A 178 -14.14 4.46 20.26
N VAL A 179 -15.10 5.34 20.33
CA VAL A 179 -15.03 6.66 19.71
C VAL A 179 -14.16 7.58 20.56
N ALA A 180 -13.01 7.98 20.04
CA ALA A 180 -12.12 8.96 20.70
C ALA A 180 -12.61 10.40 20.48
N ALA A 181 -13.13 10.71 19.28
CA ALA A 181 -13.71 12.03 18.98
C ALA A 181 -14.77 11.94 17.89
N LYS A 182 -15.76 12.86 17.98
CA LYS A 182 -16.67 13.24 16.90
C LYS A 182 -16.37 14.69 16.54
N MET A 183 -16.06 14.93 15.28
CA MET A 183 -15.60 16.25 14.83
C MET A 183 -16.48 16.74 13.68
N PRO A 184 -17.19 17.86 13.85
CA PRO A 184 -17.78 18.54 12.72
C PRO A 184 -16.70 18.97 11.73
N ALA A 185 -16.96 18.79 10.45
CA ALA A 185 -16.05 19.17 9.39
C ALA A 185 -16.69 20.14 8.40
N ASN A 186 -15.91 21.12 7.96
CA ASN A 186 -16.31 22.07 6.93
C ASN A 186 -15.61 21.74 5.62
N VAL A 187 -16.31 21.80 4.50
CA VAL A 187 -15.72 21.67 3.16
C VAL A 187 -14.92 22.94 2.86
N ALA A 188 -13.60 22.80 2.77
CA ALA A 188 -12.70 23.90 2.44
C ALA A 188 -12.55 24.09 0.92
N ASP A 189 -12.54 22.95 0.16
CA ASP A 189 -12.49 22.92 -1.29
C ASP A 189 -12.85 21.53 -1.80
N PHE A 190 -13.35 21.41 -3.05
CA PHE A 190 -13.55 20.11 -3.66
C PHE A 190 -13.54 20.19 -5.19
N LYS A 191 -13.32 19.05 -5.82
CA LYS A 191 -13.47 18.80 -7.24
C LYS A 191 -14.42 17.62 -7.42
N PRO A 192 -15.53 17.76 -8.17
CA PRO A 192 -16.44 16.65 -8.44
C PRO A 192 -15.77 15.56 -9.28
N ILE A 193 -16.45 14.43 -9.48
CA ILE A 193 -15.91 13.26 -10.19
C ILE A 193 -15.31 13.64 -11.54
N ASP A 194 -16.04 14.43 -12.33
CA ASP A 194 -15.62 14.87 -13.67
C ASP A 194 -14.44 15.85 -13.67
N LYS A 195 -13.93 16.22 -12.49
CA LYS A 195 -12.80 17.16 -12.31
C LYS A 195 -11.70 16.62 -11.38
N GLY A 196 -11.73 15.32 -11.06
CA GLY A 196 -10.68 14.64 -10.32
C GLY A 196 -11.05 14.12 -8.92
N ASP A 197 -12.31 14.15 -8.55
CA ASP A 197 -12.92 13.50 -7.38
C ASP A 197 -12.16 13.63 -6.06
N VAL A 198 -11.80 14.84 -5.69
CA VAL A 198 -11.02 15.15 -4.49
C VAL A 198 -11.74 16.20 -3.65
N ALA A 199 -11.81 16.02 -2.35
CA ALA A 199 -12.26 17.04 -1.42
C ALA A 199 -11.27 17.25 -0.26
N LEU A 200 -11.20 18.49 0.19
CA LEU A 200 -10.44 18.93 1.35
C LEU A 200 -11.40 19.49 2.41
N LEU A 201 -11.34 18.91 3.58
CA LEU A 201 -12.12 19.29 4.74
C LEU A 201 -11.22 19.95 5.77
N LYS A 202 -11.84 20.75 6.64
CA LYS A 202 -11.19 21.34 7.80
C LYS A 202 -11.97 21.03 9.08
N VAL A 203 -11.25 20.51 10.08
CA VAL A 203 -11.74 20.31 11.45
C VAL A 203 -10.95 21.16 12.44
N GLU A 204 -11.60 21.55 13.55
CA GLU A 204 -11.00 22.37 14.61
C GLU A 204 -10.29 21.48 15.65
N LYS A 205 -9.36 20.65 15.18
CA LYS A 205 -8.49 19.81 16.04
C LYS A 205 -7.06 19.80 15.48
N HIS A 206 -6.08 19.87 16.38
CA HIS A 206 -4.67 19.86 16.08
C HIS A 206 -4.01 18.57 16.59
N ASN A 207 -2.77 18.35 16.19
CA ASN A 207 -1.97 17.16 16.52
C ASN A 207 -2.66 15.84 16.14
N LEU A 208 -3.45 15.86 15.07
CA LEU A 208 -4.04 14.65 14.50
C LEU A 208 -2.96 13.79 13.84
N PRO A 209 -3.05 12.45 13.94
CA PRO A 209 -2.26 11.57 13.10
C PRO A 209 -2.49 11.87 11.64
N SER A 210 -1.44 11.89 10.84
CA SER A 210 -1.51 12.31 9.45
C SER A 210 -0.79 11.37 8.50
N SER A 211 -1.13 11.45 7.21
CA SER A 211 -0.59 10.61 6.14
C SER A 211 0.29 11.44 5.20
N GLU A 212 1.33 10.78 4.67
CA GLU A 212 2.22 11.33 3.66
C GLU A 212 1.72 10.96 2.26
N LEU A 213 1.80 11.89 1.30
CA LEU A 213 1.44 11.64 -0.08
C LEU A 213 2.66 11.15 -0.90
N ALA A 214 2.43 10.20 -1.80
CA ALA A 214 3.36 9.88 -2.87
C ALA A 214 3.20 10.88 -4.03
N THR A 215 4.17 10.91 -4.93
CA THR A 215 4.07 11.64 -6.21
C THR A 215 3.77 10.66 -7.34
N ASP A 216 3.24 11.15 -8.48
CA ASP A 216 3.00 10.30 -9.66
C ASP A 216 4.27 9.57 -10.13
N ALA A 217 5.43 10.20 -9.96
CA ALA A 217 6.72 9.60 -10.32
C ALA A 217 7.09 8.37 -9.47
N ASP A 218 6.57 8.27 -8.25
CA ASP A 218 6.82 7.14 -7.35
C ASP A 218 5.95 5.92 -7.71
N VAL A 219 4.81 6.12 -8.40
CA VAL A 219 3.81 5.09 -8.68
C VAL A 219 4.07 4.43 -10.04
N ASN A 220 4.19 3.10 -10.06
CA ASN A 220 4.36 2.31 -11.28
C ASN A 220 3.23 1.28 -11.44
N ILE A 221 2.97 0.85 -12.67
CA ILE A 221 2.10 -0.30 -12.94
C ILE A 221 2.71 -1.53 -12.24
N GLY A 222 1.90 -2.29 -11.52
CA GLY A 222 2.33 -3.43 -10.70
C GLY A 222 2.74 -3.06 -9.27
N THR A 223 2.76 -1.77 -8.90
CA THR A 223 2.98 -1.34 -7.51
C THR A 223 1.93 -2.00 -6.60
N SER A 224 2.38 -2.70 -5.55
CA SER A 224 1.49 -3.29 -4.55
C SER A 224 0.86 -2.21 -3.69
N VAL A 225 -0.45 -2.31 -3.47
CA VAL A 225 -1.24 -1.29 -2.78
C VAL A 225 -2.18 -1.91 -1.74
N LEU A 226 -2.58 -1.08 -0.77
CA LEU A 226 -3.72 -1.33 0.13
C LEU A 226 -4.72 -0.20 -0.01
N SER A 227 -5.96 -0.52 -0.36
CA SER A 227 -7.09 0.41 -0.26
C SER A 227 -7.72 0.29 1.12
N VAL A 228 -7.84 1.41 1.82
CA VAL A 228 -8.26 1.46 3.23
C VAL A 228 -9.55 2.25 3.34
N GLY A 229 -10.51 1.77 4.14
CA GLY A 229 -11.78 2.49 4.33
C GLY A 229 -12.83 1.69 5.08
N PHE A 230 -14.02 2.25 5.21
CA PHE A 230 -15.17 1.70 5.93
C PHE A 230 -16.24 1.22 4.96
N PRO A 231 -16.28 -0.08 4.60
CA PRO A 231 -17.26 -0.59 3.65
C PRO A 231 -18.64 -0.72 4.30
N GLY A 232 -19.63 0.02 3.83
CA GLY A 232 -21.01 -0.05 4.31
C GLY A 232 -21.69 -1.42 4.15
N SER A 233 -21.17 -2.29 3.28
CA SER A 233 -21.64 -3.66 3.14
C SER A 233 -21.33 -4.54 4.35
N THR A 234 -20.18 -4.32 5.00
CA THR A 234 -19.78 -5.10 6.19
C THR A 234 -20.50 -4.63 7.43
N GLU A 235 -20.80 -3.35 7.56
CA GLU A 235 -21.55 -2.78 8.70
C GLU A 235 -22.97 -3.34 8.83
N LYS A 236 -23.52 -3.89 7.74
CA LYS A 236 -24.84 -4.55 7.74
C LYS A 236 -24.82 -5.96 8.36
N VAL A 237 -23.67 -6.58 8.47
CA VAL A 237 -23.50 -7.99 8.86
C VAL A 237 -22.53 -8.21 10.02
N THR A 238 -21.81 -7.16 10.42
CA THR A 238 -20.88 -7.17 11.56
C THR A 238 -21.25 -6.08 12.55
N ASP A 239 -20.74 -6.18 13.79
CA ASP A 239 -20.88 -5.11 14.74
C ASP A 239 -20.15 -3.84 14.27
N PRO A 240 -20.69 -2.65 14.54
CA PRO A 240 -20.05 -1.37 14.17
C PRO A 240 -18.64 -1.26 14.74
N SER A 241 -17.69 -0.90 13.89
CA SER A 241 -16.29 -0.71 14.29
C SER A 241 -15.67 0.47 13.59
N LEU A 242 -14.82 1.22 14.31
CA LEU A 242 -13.96 2.27 13.77
C LEU A 242 -12.60 1.73 13.27
N ASP A 243 -12.46 0.42 13.16
CA ASP A 243 -11.29 -0.19 12.50
C ASP A 243 -11.56 -0.30 11.01
N PRO A 244 -10.80 0.43 10.16
CA PRO A 244 -11.02 0.38 8.73
C PRO A 244 -10.62 -0.97 8.14
N THR A 245 -11.32 -1.37 7.09
CA THR A 245 -10.99 -2.54 6.27
C THR A 245 -9.81 -2.20 5.34
N ASN A 246 -8.90 -3.17 5.18
CA ASN A 246 -7.79 -3.10 4.24
C ASN A 246 -8.02 -4.10 3.10
N LYS A 247 -7.86 -3.67 1.85
CA LYS A 247 -7.96 -4.51 0.65
C LYS A 247 -6.68 -4.40 -0.14
N SER A 248 -5.95 -5.51 -0.25
CA SER A 248 -4.71 -5.56 -1.04
C SER A 248 -5.00 -5.69 -2.54
N GLY A 249 -4.09 -5.15 -3.32
CA GLY A 249 -4.12 -5.19 -4.78
C GLY A 249 -2.87 -4.56 -5.37
N LYS A 250 -2.97 -4.21 -6.66
CA LYS A 250 -1.89 -3.57 -7.43
C LYS A 250 -2.45 -2.46 -8.31
N VAL A 251 -1.59 -1.54 -8.69
CA VAL A 251 -1.89 -0.60 -9.77
C VAL A 251 -1.87 -1.37 -11.09
N SER A 252 -3.02 -1.48 -11.75
CA SER A 252 -3.21 -2.19 -13.02
C SER A 252 -2.90 -1.30 -14.21
N LYS A 253 -3.25 0.00 -14.11
CA LYS A 253 -3.11 0.95 -15.21
C LYS A 253 -3.04 2.39 -14.69
N LYS A 254 -2.33 3.25 -15.42
CA LYS A 254 -2.46 4.70 -15.35
C LYS A 254 -3.25 5.16 -16.58
N SER A 255 -4.36 5.83 -16.38
CA SER A 255 -5.26 6.26 -17.44
C SER A 255 -5.75 7.68 -17.21
N THR A 256 -6.64 8.15 -18.08
CA THR A 256 -7.30 9.44 -17.94
C THR A 256 -8.78 9.30 -18.23
N MET A 257 -9.60 10.02 -17.46
CA MET A 257 -10.99 10.28 -17.79
C MET A 257 -11.09 11.66 -18.43
N GLY A 258 -11.19 11.70 -19.77
CA GLY A 258 -10.94 12.94 -20.51
C GLY A 258 -9.48 13.40 -20.36
N THR A 259 -9.25 14.48 -19.63
CA THR A 259 -7.90 15.02 -19.34
C THR A 259 -7.46 14.79 -17.89
N ILE A 260 -8.31 14.12 -17.08
CA ILE A 260 -8.10 13.95 -15.65
C ILE A 260 -7.37 12.62 -15.43
N PRO A 261 -6.18 12.63 -14.76
CA PRO A 261 -5.47 11.41 -14.44
C PRO A 261 -6.26 10.52 -13.47
N GLU A 262 -6.25 9.21 -13.72
CA GLU A 262 -6.84 8.17 -12.88
C GLU A 262 -5.92 6.97 -12.81
N TYR A 263 -5.85 6.30 -11.66
CA TYR A 263 -5.20 5.00 -11.56
C TYR A 263 -6.25 3.92 -11.40
N GLU A 264 -6.12 2.87 -12.20
CA GLU A 264 -6.88 1.64 -12.08
C GLU A 264 -6.15 0.69 -11.13
N ILE A 265 -6.89 0.11 -10.19
CA ILE A 265 -6.38 -0.88 -9.22
C ILE A 265 -7.28 -2.11 -9.21
N ASP A 266 -6.70 -3.27 -8.89
CA ASP A 266 -7.43 -4.54 -8.71
C ASP A 266 -7.81 -4.82 -7.24
N ALA A 267 -7.50 -3.90 -6.33
CA ALA A 267 -7.97 -3.95 -4.94
C ALA A 267 -9.49 -3.76 -4.90
N ALA A 268 -10.19 -4.60 -4.14
CA ALA A 268 -11.65 -4.50 -4.00
C ALA A 268 -12.03 -3.26 -3.17
N VAL A 269 -12.70 -2.31 -3.79
CA VAL A 269 -13.27 -1.13 -3.13
C VAL A 269 -14.80 -1.22 -3.20
N SER A 270 -15.48 -0.87 -2.12
CA SER A 270 -16.95 -0.89 -2.05
C SER A 270 -17.50 0.43 -1.51
N HIS A 271 -18.82 0.64 -1.66
CA HIS A 271 -19.50 1.82 -1.10
C HIS A 271 -19.15 2.02 0.38
N GLY A 272 -18.86 3.26 0.75
CA GLY A 272 -18.38 3.65 2.07
C GLY A 272 -16.85 3.74 2.16
N MET A 273 -16.09 3.00 1.33
CA MET A 273 -14.64 3.14 1.21
C MET A 273 -14.22 4.35 0.37
N SER A 274 -15.14 4.95 -0.39
CA SER A 274 -14.92 6.21 -1.13
C SER A 274 -14.31 7.27 -0.24
N GLY A 275 -13.29 7.98 -0.72
CA GLY A 275 -12.58 9.01 0.04
C GLY A 275 -11.46 8.49 0.94
N GLY A 276 -11.39 7.17 1.17
CA GLY A 276 -10.28 6.55 1.90
C GLY A 276 -8.99 6.53 1.09
N PRO A 277 -7.83 6.37 1.76
CA PRO A 277 -6.55 6.34 1.06
C PRO A 277 -6.28 4.97 0.42
N THR A 278 -5.75 4.96 -0.78
CA THR A 278 -4.98 3.83 -1.32
C THR A 278 -3.50 4.14 -1.13
N ILE A 279 -2.77 3.23 -0.47
CA ILE A 279 -1.37 3.42 -0.06
C ILE A 279 -0.45 2.37 -0.70
N GLU A 280 0.80 2.72 -0.87
CA GLU A 280 1.90 1.76 -1.08
C GLU A 280 2.29 1.06 0.23
N LEU A 281 3.06 -0.03 0.12
CA LEU A 281 3.57 -0.77 1.29
C LEU A 281 4.59 0.03 2.14
N ASN A 282 5.06 1.18 1.67
CA ASN A 282 5.84 2.15 2.45
C ASN A 282 4.97 3.11 3.28
N GLY A 283 3.63 3.00 3.18
CA GLY A 283 2.66 3.81 3.90
C GLY A 283 2.38 5.19 3.30
N LYS A 284 2.87 5.50 2.08
CA LYS A 284 2.51 6.73 1.36
C LYS A 284 1.21 6.55 0.60
N VAL A 285 0.38 7.57 0.62
CA VAL A 285 -0.89 7.61 -0.12
C VAL A 285 -0.62 7.92 -1.58
N ILE A 286 -1.00 7.01 -2.47
CA ILE A 286 -0.89 7.19 -3.93
C ILE A 286 -2.16 7.77 -4.56
N GLY A 287 -3.29 7.66 -3.87
CA GLY A 287 -4.57 8.18 -4.35
C GLY A 287 -5.70 8.00 -3.36
N ILE A 288 -6.85 8.53 -3.73
CA ILE A 288 -8.11 8.51 -2.99
C ILE A 288 -9.05 7.50 -3.64
N ASN A 289 -9.62 6.57 -2.88
CA ASN A 289 -10.65 5.64 -3.37
C ASN A 289 -11.81 6.44 -3.97
N SER A 290 -12.12 6.22 -5.23
CA SER A 290 -13.13 6.96 -5.96
C SER A 290 -14.32 6.07 -6.33
N PHE A 291 -14.36 5.50 -7.51
CA PHE A 291 -15.49 4.71 -7.99
C PHE A 291 -15.01 3.50 -8.79
N GLY A 292 -15.91 2.54 -9.00
CA GLY A 292 -15.75 1.45 -9.96
C GLY A 292 -16.75 1.57 -11.10
N PRO A 293 -16.46 1.00 -12.29
CA PRO A 293 -17.45 0.89 -13.36
C PRO A 293 -18.69 0.13 -12.85
N PRO A 294 -19.90 0.59 -13.17
CA PRO A 294 -21.10 -0.16 -12.84
C PRO A 294 -21.12 -1.51 -13.59
N ASP A 295 -21.71 -2.53 -12.97
CA ASP A 295 -21.92 -3.85 -13.56
C ASP A 295 -20.65 -4.65 -13.95
N GLU A 296 -19.49 -4.25 -13.44
CA GLU A 296 -18.24 -4.99 -13.65
C GLU A 296 -18.13 -6.15 -12.66
N PRO A 297 -18.08 -7.42 -13.13
CA PRO A 297 -18.04 -8.59 -12.25
C PRO A 297 -16.70 -8.78 -11.54
N GLN A 298 -15.66 -8.11 -11.99
CA GLN A 298 -14.32 -8.12 -11.38
C GLN A 298 -14.04 -6.81 -10.66
N SER A 299 -13.11 -6.84 -9.71
CA SER A 299 -12.72 -5.64 -8.96
C SER A 299 -11.85 -4.72 -9.83
N PHE A 300 -12.47 -3.93 -10.68
CA PHE A 300 -11.84 -2.78 -11.33
C PHE A 300 -12.28 -1.53 -10.59
N ASN A 301 -11.34 -0.89 -9.91
CA ASN A 301 -11.63 0.33 -9.18
C ASN A 301 -10.69 1.44 -9.62
N LEU A 302 -11.20 2.64 -9.63
CA LEU A 302 -10.46 3.85 -9.95
C LEU A 302 -10.14 4.61 -8.67
N ILE A 303 -8.95 5.16 -8.61
CA ILE A 303 -8.53 6.06 -7.54
C ILE A 303 -8.08 7.38 -8.16
N ALA A 304 -8.47 8.49 -7.52
CA ALA A 304 -7.99 9.82 -7.86
C ALA A 304 -6.54 9.96 -7.37
N PRO A 305 -5.55 10.25 -8.24
CA PRO A 305 -4.15 10.35 -7.86
C PRO A 305 -3.87 11.39 -6.78
N ALA A 306 -2.91 11.11 -5.90
CA ALA A 306 -2.52 11.98 -4.80
C ALA A 306 -2.06 13.39 -5.25
N ASP A 307 -1.54 13.54 -6.47
CA ASP A 307 -1.14 14.84 -7.04
C ASP A 307 -2.33 15.79 -7.21
N GLY A 308 -3.54 15.24 -7.48
CA GLY A 308 -4.78 16.02 -7.50
C GLY A 308 -5.08 16.65 -6.15
N LEU A 309 -4.94 15.87 -5.07
CA LEU A 309 -5.08 16.33 -3.69
C LEU A 309 -3.98 17.34 -3.31
N ALA A 310 -2.72 17.06 -3.68
CA ALA A 310 -1.61 17.97 -3.42
C ALA A 310 -1.84 19.35 -4.06
N THR A 311 -2.46 19.37 -5.25
CA THR A 311 -2.85 20.61 -5.93
C THR A 311 -3.91 21.40 -5.17
N VAL A 312 -4.95 20.72 -4.65
CA VAL A 312 -6.00 21.34 -3.83
C VAL A 312 -5.43 21.90 -2.52
N LEU A 313 -4.56 21.15 -1.84
CA LEU A 313 -3.84 21.60 -0.65
C LEU A 313 -3.00 22.85 -0.92
N ALA A 314 -2.22 22.84 -2.01
CA ALA A 314 -1.38 23.97 -2.42
C ALA A 314 -2.23 25.23 -2.68
N GLY A 315 -3.43 25.10 -3.26
CA GLY A 315 -4.39 26.19 -3.44
C GLY A 315 -4.85 26.83 -2.13
N LYS A 316 -4.74 26.14 -1.00
CA LYS A 316 -5.02 26.65 0.37
C LYS A 316 -3.75 27.03 1.13
N GLY A 317 -2.57 26.97 0.50
CA GLY A 317 -1.29 27.25 1.16
C GLY A 317 -0.87 26.17 2.16
N VAL A 318 -1.42 24.95 2.06
CA VAL A 318 -1.19 23.82 2.95
C VAL A 318 -0.36 22.73 2.23
N LYS A 319 0.45 22.02 2.99
CA LYS A 319 1.18 20.84 2.50
C LYS A 319 0.78 19.61 3.28
N ALA A 320 0.68 18.48 2.63
CA ALA A 320 0.62 17.20 3.32
C ALA A 320 1.93 16.99 4.08
N THR A 321 1.85 16.70 5.37
CA THR A 321 3.02 16.53 6.23
C THR A 321 2.70 15.66 7.43
N LEU A 322 3.71 14.94 7.91
CA LEU A 322 3.65 14.19 9.16
C LEU A 322 3.90 15.14 10.34
N GLY A 323 3.13 14.97 11.40
CA GLY A 323 3.40 15.62 12.69
C GLY A 323 4.56 14.95 13.44
N PRO A 324 5.09 15.61 14.50
CA PRO A 324 6.12 15.00 15.34
C PRO A 324 5.71 13.67 15.98
N ALA A 325 4.42 13.53 16.35
CA ALA A 325 3.86 12.28 16.87
C ALA A 325 3.91 11.17 15.82
N ASP A 326 3.59 11.47 14.56
CA ASP A 326 3.64 10.49 13.46
C ASP A 326 5.06 9.99 13.19
N VAL A 327 6.04 10.89 13.26
CA VAL A 327 7.45 10.53 13.07
C VAL A 327 7.91 9.56 14.16
N SER A 328 7.60 9.82 15.43
CA SER A 328 7.88 8.89 16.53
C SER A 328 7.12 7.58 16.39
N TYR A 329 5.84 7.63 16.01
CA TYR A 329 5.02 6.45 15.80
C TYR A 329 5.60 5.54 14.72
N ARG A 330 5.93 6.08 13.54
CA ARG A 330 6.51 5.31 12.42
C ARG A 330 7.85 4.70 12.81
N LYS A 331 8.70 5.43 13.55
CA LYS A 331 9.95 4.90 14.08
C LYS A 331 9.70 3.77 15.09
N GLY A 332 8.68 3.91 15.93
CA GLY A 332 8.23 2.86 16.84
C GLY A 332 7.77 1.61 16.09
N LEU A 333 7.03 1.76 14.97
CA LEU A 333 6.66 0.65 14.09
C LEU A 333 7.88 -0.03 13.47
N ASP A 334 8.87 0.73 12.99
CA ASP A 334 10.09 0.17 12.42
C ASP A 334 10.83 -0.71 13.44
N GLU A 335 10.98 -0.23 14.66
CA GLU A 335 11.60 -0.98 15.75
C GLU A 335 10.75 -2.18 16.18
N TYR A 336 9.42 -2.06 16.19
CA TYR A 336 8.47 -3.14 16.53
C TYR A 336 8.58 -4.31 15.56
N TYR A 337 8.47 -4.02 14.25
CA TYR A 337 8.57 -5.05 13.21
C TYR A 337 9.98 -5.60 13.01
N ALA A 338 11.02 -4.87 13.46
CA ALA A 338 12.38 -5.38 13.55
C ALA A 338 12.63 -6.26 14.78
N GLY A 339 11.66 -6.40 15.69
CA GLY A 339 11.80 -7.15 16.93
C GLY A 339 12.59 -6.45 18.03
N HIS A 340 12.81 -5.13 17.91
CA HIS A 340 13.47 -4.29 18.93
C HIS A 340 12.43 -3.66 19.85
N TYR A 341 11.68 -4.48 20.57
CA TYR A 341 10.51 -4.09 21.33
C TYR A 341 10.77 -3.02 22.40
N THR A 342 11.94 -3.02 23.03
CA THR A 342 12.31 -1.98 24.02
C THR A 342 12.39 -0.60 23.37
N ASN A 343 12.95 -0.49 22.17
CA ASN A 343 13.01 0.76 21.43
C ASN A 343 11.62 1.16 20.93
N ALA A 344 10.83 0.21 20.41
CA ALA A 344 9.47 0.44 19.98
C ALA A 344 8.61 1.03 21.09
N ILE A 345 8.64 0.45 22.29
CA ILE A 345 7.92 0.95 23.48
C ILE A 345 8.31 2.39 23.79
N LYS A 346 9.61 2.71 23.74
CA LYS A 346 10.12 4.08 23.99
C LYS A 346 9.54 5.09 22.98
N GLU A 347 9.56 4.76 21.68
CA GLU A 347 9.02 5.64 20.65
C GLU A 347 7.50 5.76 20.75
N PHE A 348 6.77 4.70 21.12
CA PHE A 348 5.34 4.73 21.40
C PHE A 348 5.01 5.59 22.61
N ASP A 349 5.80 5.53 23.68
CA ASP A 349 5.63 6.44 24.84
C ASP A 349 5.86 7.89 24.44
N GLN A 350 6.83 8.17 23.59
CA GLN A 350 7.05 9.51 23.06
C GLN A 350 5.87 9.99 22.22
N THR A 351 5.31 9.13 21.38
CA THR A 351 4.11 9.44 20.59
C THR A 351 2.94 9.80 21.49
N LEU A 352 2.65 8.96 22.51
CA LEU A 352 1.57 9.20 23.48
C LEU A 352 1.76 10.49 24.29
N SER A 353 3.01 10.91 24.55
CA SER A 353 3.31 12.16 25.23
C SER A 353 2.96 13.39 24.37
N MET A 354 2.98 13.26 23.05
CA MET A 354 2.64 14.32 22.09
C MET A 354 1.16 14.29 21.66
N SER A 355 0.56 13.08 21.60
CA SER A 355 -0.83 12.86 21.22
C SER A 355 -1.39 11.70 22.05
N SER A 356 -2.07 12.01 23.14
CA SER A 356 -2.60 11.02 24.10
C SER A 356 -3.68 10.10 23.49
N ASP A 357 -4.39 10.61 22.48
CA ASP A 357 -5.53 9.93 21.85
C ASP A 357 -5.13 9.26 20.52
N TYR A 358 -3.84 8.91 20.35
CA TYR A 358 -3.36 8.27 19.12
C TYR A 358 -4.01 6.89 18.94
N PRO A 359 -4.85 6.68 17.90
CA PRO A 359 -5.68 5.47 17.78
C PRO A 359 -4.87 4.18 17.70
N GLY A 360 -5.29 3.16 18.46
CA GLY A 360 -4.68 1.83 18.45
C GLY A 360 -3.29 1.73 19.09
N LEU A 361 -2.66 2.86 19.47
CA LEU A 361 -1.29 2.86 19.95
C LEU A 361 -1.14 2.19 21.33
N ALA A 362 -2.12 2.35 22.21
CA ALA A 362 -2.09 1.71 23.54
C ALA A 362 -2.07 0.18 23.43
N ASP A 363 -2.85 -0.38 22.53
CA ASP A 363 -2.91 -1.83 22.28
C ASP A 363 -1.62 -2.32 21.60
N LEU A 364 -1.11 -1.58 20.62
CA LEU A 364 0.15 -1.89 19.96
C LEU A 364 1.34 -1.85 20.93
N LYS A 365 1.38 -0.87 21.85
CA LYS A 365 2.39 -0.81 22.92
C LYS A 365 2.26 -2.02 23.86
N THR A 366 1.04 -2.39 24.24
CA THR A 366 0.80 -3.57 25.06
C THR A 366 1.31 -4.84 24.37
N ASN A 367 1.05 -4.98 23.07
CA ASN A 367 1.58 -6.08 22.27
C ASN A 367 3.12 -6.08 22.24
N ALA A 368 3.75 -4.92 22.11
CA ALA A 368 5.22 -4.80 22.16
C ALA A 368 5.78 -5.26 23.52
N VAL A 369 5.12 -4.91 24.63
CA VAL A 369 5.50 -5.36 25.98
C VAL A 369 5.40 -6.89 26.09
N ASN A 370 4.31 -7.48 25.60
CA ASN A 370 4.09 -8.91 25.63
C ASN A 370 5.10 -9.68 24.78
N LEU A 371 5.39 -9.18 23.56
CA LEU A 371 6.38 -9.79 22.68
C LEU A 371 7.79 -9.68 23.27
N ARG A 372 8.14 -8.56 23.90
CA ARG A 372 9.40 -8.41 24.62
C ARG A 372 9.50 -9.40 25.78
N ALA A 373 8.44 -9.58 26.56
CA ALA A 373 8.41 -10.52 27.67
C ALA A 373 8.59 -11.98 27.21
N LYS A 374 7.99 -12.31 26.05
CA LYS A 374 8.02 -13.68 25.50
C LYS A 374 9.30 -14.01 24.76
N TYR A 375 9.84 -13.07 23.96
CA TYR A 375 10.93 -13.36 23.03
C TYR A 375 12.22 -12.53 23.29
N GLY A 376 12.15 -11.50 24.16
CA GLY A 376 13.21 -10.51 24.28
C GLY A 376 13.38 -9.63 23.03
N ASP A 377 14.37 -8.74 23.05
CA ASP A 377 14.74 -7.98 21.86
C ASP A 377 15.66 -8.79 20.92
N VAL A 378 15.52 -8.57 19.61
CA VAL A 378 16.52 -9.06 18.64
C VAL A 378 17.83 -8.34 18.90
N SER A 379 18.93 -9.10 19.01
CA SER A 379 20.25 -8.52 19.14
C SER A 379 20.55 -7.70 17.88
N LYS A 380 20.82 -6.40 18.03
CA LYS A 380 21.34 -5.61 16.90
C LYS A 380 22.65 -6.30 16.49
N SER A 381 22.68 -6.91 15.31
CA SER A 381 23.90 -7.52 14.78
C SER A 381 24.98 -6.43 14.84
N VAL A 382 26.04 -6.70 15.57
CA VAL A 382 27.21 -5.82 15.60
C VAL A 382 27.60 -5.63 14.14
N GLY A 383 27.45 -4.41 13.65
CA GLY A 383 27.42 -4.13 12.22
C GLY A 383 28.61 -4.79 11.53
N SER A 384 28.38 -5.37 10.34
CA SER A 384 29.40 -6.12 9.57
C SER A 384 30.77 -5.40 9.48
N LYS A 385 30.79 -4.08 9.58
CA LYS A 385 31.99 -3.28 9.63
C LYS A 385 32.87 -3.60 10.83
N LEU A 386 32.32 -3.81 12.04
CA LEU A 386 33.12 -4.16 13.22
C LEU A 386 33.72 -5.57 13.09
N VAL A 387 32.95 -6.53 12.51
CA VAL A 387 33.48 -7.87 12.20
C VAL A 387 34.64 -7.79 11.21
N TRP A 388 34.53 -6.95 10.18
CA TRP A 388 35.64 -6.72 9.24
C TRP A 388 36.82 -6.00 9.84
N TYR A 389 36.62 -5.06 10.79
CA TYR A 389 37.69 -4.45 11.54
C TYR A 389 38.42 -5.47 12.46
N ILE A 390 37.66 -6.36 13.11
CA ILE A 390 38.25 -7.43 13.95
C ILE A 390 39.01 -8.42 13.06
N VAL A 391 38.41 -8.90 11.96
CA VAL A 391 39.07 -9.80 11.01
C VAL A 391 40.30 -9.14 10.40
N GLY A 392 40.18 -7.89 9.95
CA GLY A 392 41.31 -7.10 9.43
C GLY A 392 42.43 -6.91 10.46
N GLY A 393 42.08 -6.63 11.71
CA GLY A 393 43.04 -6.52 12.82
C GLY A 393 43.77 -7.83 13.10
N VAL A 394 43.06 -8.95 13.12
CA VAL A 394 43.67 -10.29 13.31
C VAL A 394 44.59 -10.65 12.13
N VAL A 395 44.23 -10.36 10.90
CA VAL A 395 45.07 -10.59 9.70
C VAL A 395 46.32 -9.75 9.75
N LEU A 396 46.23 -8.48 10.16
CA LEU A 396 47.41 -7.60 10.34
C LEU A 396 48.36 -8.09 11.45
N LEU A 397 47.82 -8.58 12.58
CA LEU A 397 48.63 -9.16 13.66
C LEU A 397 49.32 -10.44 13.21
N LEU A 398 48.65 -11.31 12.45
CA LEU A 398 49.27 -12.52 11.90
C LEU A 398 50.33 -12.19 10.84
N ALA A 399 50.11 -11.18 10.00
CA ALA A 399 51.11 -10.71 9.03
C ALA A 399 52.32 -10.09 9.72
N ALA A 400 52.14 -9.29 10.78
CA ALA A 400 53.21 -8.71 11.54
C ALA A 400 54.03 -9.78 12.32
N GLY A 401 53.33 -10.75 12.94
CA GLY A 401 53.95 -11.88 13.63
C GLY A 401 54.71 -12.81 12.66
N GLY A 402 54.14 -13.09 11.50
CA GLY A 402 54.76 -13.87 10.43
C GLY A 402 55.98 -13.15 9.83
N GLY A 403 55.92 -11.83 9.64
CA GLY A 403 57.02 -10.99 9.19
C GLY A 403 58.19 -10.98 10.17
N ALA A 404 57.89 -10.83 11.46
CA ALA A 404 58.92 -10.86 12.52
C ALA A 404 59.62 -12.24 12.61
N THR A 405 58.86 -13.34 12.57
CA THR A 405 59.44 -14.70 12.55
C THR A 405 60.26 -14.98 11.28
N PHE A 406 59.81 -14.50 10.12
CA PHE A 406 60.59 -14.60 8.87
C PHE A 406 61.89 -13.82 8.92
N MET A 407 61.90 -12.59 9.51
CA MET A 407 63.13 -11.81 9.71
C MET A 407 64.10 -12.48 10.67
N VAL A 408 63.62 -13.04 11.79
CA VAL A 408 64.44 -13.82 12.73
C VAL A 408 65.03 -15.06 12.11
N LEU A 409 64.27 -15.80 11.32
CA LEU A 409 64.75 -16.97 10.60
C LEU A 409 65.75 -16.61 9.48
N ARG A 410 65.55 -15.47 8.82
CA ARG A 410 66.44 -14.96 7.78
C ARG A 410 67.75 -14.42 8.38
N SER A 411 67.74 -13.80 9.54
CA SER A 411 68.95 -13.34 10.26
C SER A 411 69.79 -14.52 10.76
N ARG A 412 69.15 -15.59 11.24
CA ARG A 412 69.87 -16.83 11.64
C ARG A 412 70.54 -17.57 10.47
N ARG A 413 70.04 -17.45 9.22
CA ARG A 413 70.66 -17.99 8.03
C ARG A 413 71.86 -17.21 7.50
N ARG A 414 72.14 -15.96 7.99
CA ARG A 414 73.26 -15.16 7.52
C ARG A 414 74.55 -15.39 8.30
N HIS A 415 74.57 -16.26 9.32
CA HIS A 415 75.71 -16.58 10.10
C HIS A 415 76.39 -17.91 9.79
N LEU A 416 76.05 -18.52 8.65
CA LEU A 416 76.71 -19.73 8.15
C LEU A 416 77.44 -19.40 6.83
N THR A 417 78.59 -18.76 6.89
CA THR A 417 79.56 -18.68 5.80
C THR A 417 80.63 -19.76 5.99
N PRO A 418 80.80 -20.71 5.04
CA PRO A 418 82.01 -21.50 4.94
C PRO A 418 83.06 -20.73 4.15
N ALA A 419 84.24 -20.73 4.67
CA ALA A 419 85.45 -20.12 4.09
C ALA A 419 85.94 -20.94 2.87
N GLY A 420 86.36 -20.27 1.79
CA GLY A 420 87.51 -20.57 0.97
C GLY A 420 87.36 -21.53 -0.20
N ALA A 421 87.52 -20.99 -1.39
CA ALA A 421 88.35 -21.53 -2.46
C ALA A 421 88.56 -20.50 -3.58
N PRO A 422 89.61 -20.53 -4.36
CA PRO A 422 90.19 -19.33 -5.03
C PRO A 422 89.76 -19.21 -6.52
N GLY A 423 89.95 -18.04 -6.99
CA GLY A 423 89.79 -17.36 -8.20
C GLY A 423 89.81 -18.03 -9.57
N TYR A 424 89.00 -17.41 -10.45
CA TYR A 424 89.31 -17.27 -11.86
C TYR A 424 88.82 -15.92 -12.35
N GLN A 425 89.73 -15.11 -12.88
CA GLN A 425 89.46 -13.88 -13.61
C GLN A 425 89.06 -14.20 -15.05
N LEU A 426 88.12 -13.49 -15.60
CA LEU A 426 87.87 -13.34 -17.03
C LEU A 426 87.62 -11.86 -17.36
N PRO A 427 88.01 -11.40 -18.54
CA PRO A 427 88.20 -10.00 -18.84
C PRO A 427 86.97 -9.26 -19.38
N PRO A 428 87.09 -7.94 -19.49
CA PRO A 428 85.90 -7.08 -19.78
C PRO A 428 85.63 -7.00 -21.28
N SER A 429 84.40 -6.89 -21.62
CA SER A 429 83.96 -6.50 -22.96
C SER A 429 82.79 -5.51 -22.91
N GLY A 430 82.99 -4.50 -23.52
CA GLY A 430 82.50 -3.27 -24.02
C GLY A 430 81.00 -2.98 -24.13
N PRO A 431 80.63 -1.72 -24.45
CA PRO A 431 79.34 -1.09 -24.17
C PRO A 431 78.27 -1.42 -25.24
N PRO A 432 76.97 -1.15 -24.89
CA PRO A 432 75.85 -1.45 -25.77
C PRO A 432 75.64 -0.36 -26.83
N PRO A 433 75.05 -0.65 -27.99
CA PRO A 433 74.59 0.36 -28.94
C PRO A 433 73.18 0.85 -28.63
N VAL A 434 73.03 2.12 -28.83
CA VAL A 434 71.82 2.92 -28.86
C VAL A 434 71.03 2.63 -30.15
N GLY A 435 69.76 2.67 -30.08
CA GLY A 435 68.90 2.90 -31.24
C GLY A 435 67.60 2.17 -31.26
N GLY A 436 66.58 2.91 -31.22
CA GLY A 436 65.60 3.10 -32.24
C GLY A 436 64.14 3.02 -31.73
N ALA A 437 63.53 4.18 -31.61
CA ALA A 437 62.11 4.31 -31.50
C ALA A 437 61.37 3.79 -32.77
N THR A 438 60.39 3.00 -32.66
CA THR A 438 59.35 2.88 -33.67
C THR A 438 57.97 2.82 -33.05
N THR A 439 57.24 3.83 -33.38
CA THR A 439 55.79 3.97 -33.23
C THR A 439 55.07 2.91 -34.08
N GLY A 440 54.11 2.21 -33.50
CA GLY A 440 53.20 1.31 -34.21
C GLY A 440 51.78 1.49 -33.73
N PRO A 441 50.78 1.29 -34.58
CA PRO A 441 49.55 2.10 -34.59
C PRO A 441 48.44 1.49 -33.73
N PHE A 442 47.53 2.41 -33.34
CA PHE A 442 46.27 2.17 -32.72
C PHE A 442 45.42 1.16 -33.51
N GLY A 443 44.90 0.12 -32.86
CA GLY A 443 43.81 -0.67 -33.37
C GLY A 443 42.45 -0.02 -33.09
N PRO A 444 41.44 -0.27 -33.95
CA PRO A 444 40.15 0.41 -33.84
C PRO A 444 39.32 -0.08 -32.63
N PRO A 445 38.36 0.73 -32.14
CA PRO A 445 37.51 0.38 -31.02
C PRO A 445 36.53 -0.73 -31.37
N ALA A 446 36.24 -1.60 -30.38
CA ALA A 446 35.31 -2.71 -30.49
C ALA A 446 33.87 -2.20 -30.66
N GLU A 447 33.14 -2.79 -31.61
CA GLU A 447 31.70 -2.56 -31.83
C GLU A 447 30.87 -3.04 -30.63
N PRO A 448 29.71 -2.36 -30.33
CA PRO A 448 28.77 -2.80 -29.31
C PRO A 448 28.05 -4.09 -29.74
N PRO A 449 27.61 -4.93 -28.79
CA PRO A 449 26.95 -6.19 -29.12
C PRO A 449 25.60 -5.96 -29.79
N VAL A 450 25.39 -6.69 -30.88
CA VAL A 450 24.16 -6.73 -31.69
C VAL A 450 23.05 -7.38 -30.86
N ALA A 451 21.87 -6.77 -30.84
CA ALA A 451 20.65 -7.32 -30.26
C ALA A 451 20.22 -8.61 -30.98
N PRO A 452 19.69 -9.62 -30.27
CA PRO A 452 19.20 -10.82 -30.92
C PRO A 452 17.96 -10.53 -31.80
N ALA A 453 17.93 -11.14 -32.98
CA ALA A 453 16.85 -11.06 -33.95
C ALA A 453 15.54 -11.65 -33.40
N PRO A 454 14.36 -11.21 -33.90
CA PRO A 454 13.07 -11.75 -33.51
C PRO A 454 12.93 -13.22 -33.93
N ILE A 455 12.42 -14.05 -33.02
CA ILE A 455 12.08 -15.45 -33.29
C ILE A 455 10.84 -15.45 -34.19
N GLU A 456 10.95 -15.93 -35.43
CA GLU A 456 9.83 -16.26 -36.30
C GLU A 456 9.04 -17.43 -35.68
N VAL A 457 7.76 -17.22 -35.42
CA VAL A 457 6.79 -18.25 -35.05
C VAL A 457 6.31 -18.91 -36.33
N PRO A 458 6.38 -20.26 -36.46
CA PRO A 458 5.81 -20.95 -37.60
C PRO A 458 4.28 -20.81 -37.65
N PRO A 459 3.66 -20.81 -38.85
CA PRO A 459 2.21 -20.75 -38.95
C PRO A 459 1.57 -22.07 -38.49
N GLU A 460 0.59 -21.95 -37.57
CA GLU A 460 -0.27 -23.07 -37.18
C GLU A 460 -1.15 -23.49 -38.35
N GLU A 461 -1.05 -24.77 -38.68
CA GLU A 461 -1.96 -25.43 -39.61
C GLU A 461 -3.38 -25.48 -39.05
N SER A 462 -4.31 -24.94 -39.81
CA SER A 462 -5.75 -25.01 -39.54
C SER A 462 -6.29 -26.41 -39.72
N GLY A 463 -6.36 -27.16 -38.64
CA GLY A 463 -7.09 -28.44 -38.58
C GLY A 463 -8.51 -28.16 -38.04
N ALA A 464 -9.50 -28.12 -38.94
CA ALA A 464 -10.90 -28.08 -38.61
C ALA A 464 -11.35 -29.37 -37.93
N ALA A 465 -11.57 -29.32 -36.60
CA ALA A 465 -12.40 -30.31 -35.92
C ALA A 465 -13.68 -29.63 -35.47
N GLN A 466 -14.79 -30.06 -36.03
CA GLN A 466 -16.12 -29.66 -35.60
C GLN A 466 -16.36 -30.13 -34.16
N PRO A 467 -16.77 -29.28 -33.24
CA PRO A 467 -17.32 -29.75 -31.97
C PRO A 467 -18.79 -30.11 -32.15
N ALA A 468 -19.18 -31.23 -31.55
CA ALA A 468 -20.51 -31.74 -31.41
C ALA A 468 -21.46 -30.68 -30.84
N GLY A 469 -22.71 -30.69 -31.37
CA GLY A 469 -23.75 -29.73 -31.05
C GLY A 469 -24.00 -29.60 -29.55
N VAL A 470 -23.76 -28.40 -29.04
CA VAL A 470 -24.35 -27.92 -27.80
C VAL A 470 -25.68 -27.28 -28.16
N ALA A 471 -26.72 -27.81 -27.57
CA ALA A 471 -28.07 -27.28 -27.71
C ALA A 471 -28.08 -25.80 -27.37
N VAL A 472 -28.47 -24.99 -28.35
CA VAL A 472 -28.75 -23.56 -28.15
C VAL A 472 -29.94 -23.48 -27.21
N ALA A 473 -29.70 -23.10 -25.95
CA ALA A 473 -30.75 -22.66 -25.05
C ALA A 473 -31.38 -21.42 -25.70
N GLN A 474 -32.66 -21.46 -25.94
CA GLN A 474 -33.42 -20.29 -26.36
C GLN A 474 -33.25 -19.17 -25.33
N PRO A 475 -33.22 -17.90 -25.74
CA PRO A 475 -33.17 -16.80 -24.79
C PRO A 475 -34.40 -16.86 -23.91
N SER A 476 -34.20 -17.04 -22.61
CA SER A 476 -35.23 -16.87 -21.61
C SER A 476 -35.84 -15.48 -21.76
N THR A 477 -37.12 -15.41 -21.81
CA THR A 477 -37.93 -14.19 -21.76
C THR A 477 -37.34 -13.22 -20.76
N ALA A 478 -37.06 -12.00 -21.20
CA ALA A 478 -36.60 -10.90 -20.33
C ALA A 478 -37.59 -10.80 -19.16
N THR A 479 -37.12 -11.13 -17.97
CA THR A 479 -37.85 -10.91 -16.72
C THR A 479 -37.89 -9.41 -16.50
N GLU A 480 -39.07 -8.82 -16.33
CA GLU A 480 -39.16 -7.39 -16.01
C GLU A 480 -38.34 -7.06 -14.76
N PRO A 481 -37.59 -5.96 -14.77
CA PRO A 481 -36.81 -5.55 -13.62
C PRO A 481 -37.74 -5.24 -12.44
N HIS A 482 -37.45 -5.83 -11.28
CA HIS A 482 -38.18 -5.57 -10.04
C HIS A 482 -37.45 -4.52 -9.23
N PHE A 483 -38.16 -3.51 -8.72
CA PHE A 483 -37.60 -2.41 -7.94
C PHE A 483 -38.07 -2.46 -6.48
N CYS A 484 -37.18 -2.17 -5.55
CA CYS A 484 -37.48 -2.11 -4.13
C CYS A 484 -38.41 -0.92 -3.81
N ALA A 485 -39.56 -1.18 -3.24
CA ALA A 485 -40.51 -0.15 -2.80
C ALA A 485 -39.97 0.78 -1.66
N GLY A 486 -38.79 0.51 -1.13
CA GLY A 486 -38.18 1.30 -0.08
C GLY A 486 -37.08 2.27 -0.57
N CYS A 487 -36.38 1.95 -1.67
CA CYS A 487 -35.28 2.78 -2.14
C CYS A 487 -35.15 2.85 -3.67
N GLY A 488 -36.07 2.23 -4.41
CA GLY A 488 -36.04 2.23 -5.87
C GLY A 488 -34.91 1.43 -6.53
N ALA A 489 -34.09 0.72 -5.77
CA ALA A 489 -33.03 -0.11 -6.34
C ALA A 489 -33.61 -1.37 -7.00
N GLU A 490 -33.06 -1.72 -8.16
CA GLU A 490 -33.38 -2.97 -8.86
C GLU A 490 -32.93 -4.16 -8.01
N HIS A 491 -33.77 -5.20 -7.98
CA HIS A 491 -33.45 -6.44 -7.26
C HIS A 491 -33.96 -7.65 -8.04
N HIS A 492 -33.35 -8.81 -7.79
CA HIS A 492 -33.77 -10.05 -8.42
C HIS A 492 -35.10 -10.58 -7.79
N PRO A 493 -36.03 -11.14 -8.56
CA PRO A 493 -37.33 -11.64 -8.06
C PRO A 493 -37.22 -12.68 -6.92
N ALA A 494 -36.07 -13.36 -6.81
CA ALA A 494 -35.82 -14.36 -5.76
C ALA A 494 -35.27 -13.78 -4.45
N GLU A 495 -34.97 -12.51 -4.39
CA GLU A 495 -34.41 -11.86 -3.22
C GLU A 495 -35.50 -11.54 -2.19
N ARG A 496 -35.23 -11.90 -0.94
CA ARG A 496 -36.16 -11.62 0.18
C ARG A 496 -35.92 -10.26 0.82
N PHE A 497 -34.78 -9.66 0.58
CA PHE A 497 -34.41 -8.35 1.11
C PHE A 497 -33.72 -7.55 0.01
N CYS A 498 -33.98 -6.25 -0.03
CA CYS A 498 -33.35 -5.36 -0.96
C CYS A 498 -31.83 -5.27 -0.70
N PRO A 499 -30.97 -5.53 -1.69
CA PRO A 499 -29.52 -5.48 -1.51
C PRO A 499 -29.02 -4.06 -1.23
N ASN A 500 -29.81 -3.03 -1.55
CA ASN A 500 -29.39 -1.64 -1.39
C ASN A 500 -29.85 -1.01 -0.06
N CYS A 501 -31.07 -1.31 0.44
CA CYS A 501 -31.58 -0.69 1.67
C CYS A 501 -31.94 -1.67 2.79
N GLY A 502 -31.80 -3.00 2.56
CA GLY A 502 -32.11 -4.03 3.56
C GLY A 502 -33.61 -4.24 3.83
N LYS A 503 -34.52 -3.49 3.18
CA LYS A 503 -35.97 -3.64 3.37
C LYS A 503 -36.42 -4.99 2.84
N GLN A 504 -37.31 -5.66 3.58
CA GLN A 504 -37.90 -6.91 3.15
C GLN A 504 -38.76 -6.71 1.89
N ILE A 505 -38.50 -7.50 0.87
CA ILE A 505 -39.20 -7.49 -0.38
C ILE A 505 -40.34 -8.52 -0.27
N SER A 506 -41.58 -8.09 -0.41
CA SER A 506 -42.71 -9.00 -0.45
C SER A 506 -42.63 -9.78 -1.76
N ALA A 507 -42.59 -11.11 -1.68
CA ALA A 507 -42.76 -11.95 -2.86
C ALA A 507 -44.15 -11.67 -3.43
N GLY A 508 -44.19 -11.09 -4.66
CA GLY A 508 -45.41 -10.92 -5.41
C GLY A 508 -45.93 -12.25 -5.93
#